data_6bcc18d189c9aefb959b9f8b0a2f52b7
#
_entry.id   6bcc18d189c9aefb959b9f8b0a2f52b7
#
_cell.length_a   1.000
_cell.length_b   1.000
_cell.length_c   1.000
_cell.angle_alpha   90.00
_cell.angle_beta   90.00
_cell.angle_gamma   90.00
#
_symmetry.space_group_name_H-M   'P 1'
#
loop_
_entity.id
_entity.type
_entity.pdbx_description
1 polymer ?
#
loop_
_entity_poly.entity_id
_entity_poly.type
_entity_poly.pdbx_seq_one_letter_code
_entity_poly.pdbx_strand_id
1 'polypeptide(L)'
;MKGFWLFLHVMGFVAWLGGGLAIMLSGITAKYLPPDHRLAIYRVMSVVARNLIGPGAVLVVVSGIVLSVPYFSSATVPTWLMAMQTFGLLGAIVVIGIVTPTAARLGRLEVGARGELPESFTGLRRRQAIFATLAGILALFALLSGTLFRS
;
A
#
# COMPACT_ATOMS: atom_id res chain seq x y z
N MET A 1 20.47 2.32 -18.28
CA MET A 1 19.41 3.10 -17.60
C MET A 1 18.11 2.31 -17.37
N LYS A 2 17.63 1.44 -18.29
CA LYS A 2 16.41 0.63 -18.07
C LYS A 2 16.49 -0.26 -16.82
N GLY A 3 17.65 -0.91 -16.56
CA GLY A 3 17.83 -1.77 -15.39
C GLY A 3 17.68 -1.04 -14.05
N PHE A 4 18.13 0.20 -13.95
CA PHE A 4 17.96 1.02 -12.76
C PHE A 4 16.48 1.31 -12.45
N TRP A 5 15.72 1.72 -13.47
CA TRP A 5 14.27 1.97 -13.31
C TRP A 5 13.48 0.70 -12.99
N LEU A 6 13.89 -0.43 -13.58
CA LEU A 6 13.29 -1.73 -13.24
C LEU A 6 13.59 -2.11 -11.78
N PHE A 7 14.83 -1.90 -11.33
CA PHE A 7 15.20 -2.12 -9.93
C PHE A 7 14.35 -1.27 -8.98
N LEU A 8 14.18 0.02 -9.26
CA LEU A 8 13.34 0.90 -8.46
C LEU A 8 11.87 0.46 -8.45
N HIS A 9 11.37 -0.03 -9.59
CA HIS A 9 10.01 -0.53 -9.72
C HIS A 9 9.78 -1.77 -8.86
N VAL A 10 10.70 -2.73 -8.93
CA VAL A 10 10.64 -3.95 -8.09
C VAL A 10 10.77 -3.61 -6.62
N MET A 11 11.73 -2.74 -6.25
CA MET A 11 11.90 -2.29 -4.85
C MET A 11 10.66 -1.58 -4.32
N GLY A 12 10.00 -0.77 -5.15
CA GLY A 12 8.73 -0.13 -4.81
C GLY A 12 7.62 -1.16 -4.51
N PHE A 13 7.50 -2.21 -5.33
CA PHE A 13 6.56 -3.30 -5.07
C PHE A 13 6.90 -4.07 -3.79
N VAL A 14 8.16 -4.38 -3.55
CA VAL A 14 8.59 -5.05 -2.31
C VAL A 14 8.24 -4.21 -1.09
N ALA A 15 8.51 -2.91 -1.12
CA ALA A 15 8.17 -1.99 -0.04
C ALA A 15 6.65 -1.88 0.17
N TRP A 16 5.88 -1.75 -0.90
CA TRP A 16 4.42 -1.62 -0.83
C TRP A 16 3.76 -2.91 -0.36
N LEU A 17 3.97 -4.04 -1.05
CA LEU A 17 3.33 -5.31 -0.72
C LEU A 17 3.88 -5.91 0.59
N GLY A 18 5.19 -5.87 0.78
CA GLY A 18 5.83 -6.37 2.01
C GLY A 18 5.40 -5.58 3.24
N GLY A 19 5.39 -4.24 3.14
CA GLY A 19 4.87 -3.36 4.18
C GLY A 19 3.37 -3.59 4.44
N GLY A 20 2.57 -3.80 3.39
CA GLY A 20 1.15 -4.12 3.49
C GLY A 20 0.88 -5.43 4.24
N LEU A 21 1.63 -6.49 3.92
CA LEU A 21 1.55 -7.78 4.62
C LEU A 21 1.98 -7.64 6.09
N ALA A 22 3.06 -6.91 6.38
CA ALA A 22 3.51 -6.66 7.75
C ALA A 22 2.43 -5.95 8.57
N ILE A 23 1.77 -4.92 8.01
CA ILE A 23 0.65 -4.22 8.65
C ILE A 23 -0.53 -5.18 8.86
N MET A 24 -0.88 -6.00 7.89
CA MET A 24 -1.98 -6.95 8.01
C MET A 24 -1.74 -7.94 9.17
N LEU A 25 -0.57 -8.56 9.23
CA LEU A 25 -0.20 -9.49 10.31
C LEU A 25 -0.18 -8.80 11.67
N SER A 26 0.43 -7.61 11.75
CA SER A 26 0.44 -6.81 12.99
C SER A 26 -0.98 -6.46 13.46
N GLY A 27 -1.89 -6.13 12.53
CA GLY A 27 -3.29 -5.82 12.84
C GLY A 27 -4.08 -7.04 13.35
N ILE A 28 -3.76 -8.25 12.87
CA ILE A 28 -4.34 -9.51 13.37
C ILE A 28 -3.85 -9.77 14.80
N THR A 29 -2.55 -9.68 15.04
CA THR A 29 -1.94 -9.90 16.37
C THR A 29 -2.42 -8.87 17.39
N ALA A 30 -2.54 -7.62 16.98
CA ALA A 30 -2.99 -6.54 17.86
C ALA A 30 -4.38 -6.74 18.47
N LYS A 31 -5.24 -7.57 17.87
CA LYS A 31 -6.59 -7.86 18.43
C LYS A 31 -6.56 -8.47 19.83
N TYR A 32 -5.53 -9.22 20.12
CA TYR A 32 -5.37 -9.99 21.36
C TYR A 32 -4.62 -9.23 22.47
N LEU A 33 -4.22 -7.99 22.19
CA LEU A 33 -3.44 -7.17 23.12
C LEU A 33 -4.34 -6.20 23.91
N PRO A 34 -3.90 -5.79 25.11
CA PRO A 34 -4.53 -4.70 25.87
C PRO A 34 -4.57 -3.41 25.05
N PRO A 35 -5.48 -2.45 25.36
CA PRO A 35 -5.69 -1.23 24.58
C PRO A 35 -4.44 -0.39 24.34
N ASP A 36 -3.60 -0.19 25.34
CA ASP A 36 -2.35 0.57 25.28
C ASP A 36 -1.33 -0.08 24.33
N HIS A 37 -1.08 -1.38 24.45
CA HIS A 37 -0.21 -2.14 23.56
C HIS A 37 -0.77 -2.19 22.15
N ARG A 38 -2.09 -2.30 22.00
CA ARG A 38 -2.76 -2.27 20.71
C ARG A 38 -2.51 -0.96 19.98
N LEU A 39 -2.67 0.17 20.64
CA LEU A 39 -2.41 1.49 20.07
C LEU A 39 -0.94 1.69 19.76
N ALA A 40 -0.02 1.15 20.58
CA ALA A 40 1.42 1.18 20.28
C ALA A 40 1.74 0.49 18.95
N ILE A 41 1.13 -0.68 18.67
CA ILE A 41 1.29 -1.36 17.37
C ILE A 41 0.75 -0.49 16.22
N TYR A 42 -0.44 0.12 16.36
CA TYR A 42 -0.98 1.00 15.32
C TYR A 42 -0.11 2.24 15.09
N ARG A 43 0.60 2.71 16.11
CA ARG A 43 1.61 3.77 15.96
C ARG A 43 2.78 3.33 15.10
N VAL A 44 3.33 2.14 15.33
CA VAL A 44 4.37 1.54 14.47
C VAL A 44 3.85 1.33 13.04
N MET A 45 2.64 0.76 12.88
CA MET A 45 2.00 0.58 11.58
C MET A 45 1.86 1.89 10.80
N SER A 46 1.58 3.01 11.49
CA SER A 46 1.49 4.32 10.85
C SER A 46 2.83 4.81 10.31
N VAL A 47 3.94 4.50 11.00
CA VAL A 47 5.30 4.80 10.55
C VAL A 47 5.64 3.98 9.30
N VAL A 48 5.33 2.68 9.31
CA VAL A 48 5.52 1.78 8.15
C VAL A 48 4.69 2.26 6.96
N ALA A 49 3.42 2.61 7.17
CA ALA A 49 2.55 3.10 6.09
C ALA A 49 3.12 4.38 5.44
N ARG A 50 3.58 5.32 6.26
CA ARG A 50 4.10 6.62 5.79
C ARG A 50 5.47 6.53 5.14
N ASN A 51 6.39 5.73 5.72
CA ASN A 51 7.80 5.75 5.32
C ASN A 51 8.17 4.61 4.37
N LEU A 52 7.35 3.58 4.25
CA LEU A 52 7.63 2.43 3.39
C LEU A 52 6.56 2.23 2.33
N ILE A 53 5.28 2.10 2.72
CA ILE A 53 4.20 1.78 1.78
C ILE A 53 3.90 2.96 0.85
N GLY A 54 3.72 4.17 1.41
CA GLY A 54 3.44 5.37 0.62
C GLY A 54 4.55 5.67 -0.41
N PRO A 55 5.82 5.84 0.01
CA PRO A 55 6.93 6.01 -0.91
C PRO A 55 7.10 4.84 -1.89
N GLY A 56 6.88 3.59 -1.45
CA GLY A 56 6.89 2.42 -2.32
C GLY A 56 5.88 2.51 -3.45
N ALA A 57 4.63 2.90 -3.15
CA ALA A 57 3.59 3.10 -4.15
C ALA A 57 3.93 4.22 -5.14
N VAL A 58 4.48 5.35 -4.66
CA VAL A 58 4.97 6.44 -5.53
C VAL A 58 6.09 5.95 -6.44
N LEU A 59 7.04 5.20 -5.88
CA LEU A 59 8.17 4.67 -6.61
C LEU A 59 7.74 3.72 -7.74
N VAL A 60 6.75 2.85 -7.49
CA VAL A 60 6.15 1.96 -8.49
C VAL A 60 5.53 2.78 -9.63
N VAL A 61 4.76 3.80 -9.32
CA VAL A 61 4.09 4.63 -10.33
C VAL A 61 5.12 5.38 -11.18
N VAL A 62 6.04 6.10 -10.54
CA VAL A 62 7.04 6.92 -11.25
C VAL A 62 7.93 6.04 -12.14
N SER A 63 8.48 4.97 -11.59
CA SER A 63 9.33 4.05 -12.37
C SER A 63 8.54 3.31 -13.45
N GLY A 64 7.29 2.95 -13.18
CA GLY A 64 6.38 2.34 -14.14
C GLY A 64 6.10 3.24 -15.35
N ILE A 65 5.86 4.53 -15.14
CA ILE A 65 5.70 5.52 -16.20
C ILE A 65 6.97 5.57 -17.07
N VAL A 66 8.14 5.72 -16.45
CA VAL A 66 9.42 5.79 -17.19
C VAL A 66 9.68 4.52 -18.01
N LEU A 67 9.39 3.34 -17.43
CA LEU A 67 9.55 2.06 -18.14
C LEU A 67 8.56 1.90 -19.30
N SER A 68 7.45 2.61 -19.27
CA SER A 68 6.38 2.54 -20.29
C SER A 68 6.59 3.50 -21.46
N VAL A 69 7.46 4.51 -21.33
CA VAL A 69 7.72 5.52 -22.39
C VAL A 69 7.98 4.89 -23.76
N PRO A 70 8.80 3.82 -23.92
CA PRO A 70 9.03 3.23 -25.23
C PRO A 70 7.80 2.64 -25.91
N TYR A 71 6.76 2.29 -25.14
CA TYR A 71 5.53 1.70 -25.67
C TYR A 71 4.52 2.76 -26.14
N PHE A 72 4.63 4.00 -25.68
CA PHE A 72 3.73 5.09 -26.11
C PHE A 72 3.99 5.57 -27.53
N SER A 73 5.18 5.30 -28.06
CA SER A 73 5.54 5.60 -29.47
C SER A 73 5.21 4.46 -30.42
N SER A 74 4.74 3.32 -29.94
CA SER A 74 4.31 2.19 -30.79
C SER A 74 2.85 2.36 -31.22
N ALA A 75 2.51 1.83 -32.41
CA ALA A 75 1.17 1.93 -32.99
C ALA A 75 0.06 1.28 -32.10
N THR A 76 0.46 0.33 -31.25
CA THR A 76 -0.45 -0.35 -30.32
C THR A 76 0.22 -0.53 -28.98
N VAL A 77 -0.46 -0.06 -27.90
CA VAL A 77 -0.03 -0.30 -26.51
C VAL A 77 -0.47 -1.70 -26.11
N PRO A 78 0.41 -2.57 -25.58
CA PRO A 78 0.03 -3.92 -25.19
C PRO A 78 -1.02 -3.91 -24.06
N THR A 79 -2.02 -4.79 -24.14
CA THR A 79 -3.12 -4.87 -23.17
C THR A 79 -2.64 -5.15 -21.75
N TRP A 80 -1.61 -5.99 -21.59
CA TRP A 80 -1.01 -6.27 -20.29
C TRP A 80 -0.42 -5.01 -19.64
N LEU A 81 0.16 -4.12 -20.43
CA LEU A 81 0.73 -2.86 -19.93
C LEU A 81 -0.37 -1.90 -19.46
N MET A 82 -1.46 -1.79 -20.23
CA MET A 82 -2.63 -1.00 -19.86
C MET A 82 -3.24 -1.50 -18.54
N ALA A 83 -3.43 -2.81 -18.40
CA ALA A 83 -3.96 -3.43 -17.19
C ALA A 83 -3.04 -3.18 -15.99
N MET A 84 -1.73 -3.42 -16.14
CA MET A 84 -0.73 -3.18 -15.10
C MET A 84 -0.73 -1.72 -14.63
N GLN A 85 -0.78 -0.76 -15.57
CA GLN A 85 -0.82 0.66 -15.23
C GLN A 85 -2.11 1.05 -14.52
N THR A 86 -3.25 0.57 -15.02
CA THR A 86 -4.56 0.91 -14.43
C THR A 86 -4.65 0.40 -12.99
N PHE A 87 -4.37 -0.88 -12.76
CA PHE A 87 -4.42 -1.46 -11.41
C PHE A 87 -3.36 -0.86 -10.49
N GLY A 88 -2.14 -0.64 -10.98
CA GLY A 88 -1.07 -0.03 -10.22
C GLY A 88 -1.39 1.40 -9.79
N LEU A 89 -1.92 2.22 -10.71
CA LEU A 89 -2.28 3.60 -10.44
C LEU A 89 -3.47 3.68 -9.46
N LEU A 90 -4.55 2.90 -9.69
CA LEU A 90 -5.69 2.84 -8.78
C LEU A 90 -5.26 2.40 -7.37
N GLY A 91 -4.42 1.38 -7.27
CA GLY A 91 -3.87 0.93 -5.99
C GLY A 91 -3.06 2.02 -5.28
N ALA A 92 -2.21 2.73 -6.01
CA ALA A 92 -1.41 3.83 -5.46
C ALA A 92 -2.29 4.99 -4.98
N ILE A 93 -3.33 5.36 -5.72
CA ILE A 93 -4.30 6.38 -5.31
C ILE A 93 -4.98 5.98 -3.98
N VAL A 94 -5.41 4.72 -3.85
CA VAL A 94 -6.01 4.21 -2.61
C VAL A 94 -5.01 4.25 -1.45
N VAL A 95 -3.75 3.85 -1.69
CA VAL A 95 -2.69 3.89 -0.66
C VAL A 95 -2.44 5.31 -0.19
N ILE A 96 -2.18 6.22 -1.10
CA ILE A 96 -1.76 7.59 -0.77
C ILE A 96 -2.95 8.40 -0.24
N GLY A 97 -4.12 8.27 -0.86
CA GLY A 97 -5.31 9.06 -0.53
C GLY A 97 -6.10 8.54 0.67
N ILE A 98 -6.05 7.25 0.98
CA ILE A 98 -6.90 6.66 2.02
C ILE A 98 -6.09 5.88 3.06
N VAL A 99 -5.26 4.93 2.63
CA VAL A 99 -4.57 4.02 3.57
C VAL A 99 -3.58 4.77 4.45
N THR A 100 -2.69 5.54 3.85
CA THR A 100 -1.65 6.29 4.59
C THR A 100 -2.24 7.33 5.56
N PRO A 101 -3.20 8.19 5.18
CA PRO A 101 -3.79 9.14 6.13
C PRO A 101 -4.65 8.45 7.20
N THR A 102 -5.31 7.32 6.89
CA THR A 102 -6.05 6.55 7.90
C THR A 102 -5.11 5.92 8.92
N ALA A 103 -3.99 5.34 8.47
CA ALA A 103 -2.93 4.83 9.35
C ALA A 103 -2.35 5.93 10.24
N ALA A 104 -2.11 7.12 9.68
CA ALA A 104 -1.62 8.27 10.44
C ALA A 104 -2.60 8.70 11.55
N ARG A 105 -3.92 8.67 11.27
CA ARG A 105 -4.94 8.95 12.29
C ARG A 105 -4.97 7.89 13.38
N LEU A 106 -4.92 6.60 13.02
CA LEU A 106 -4.84 5.49 13.98
C LEU A 106 -3.59 5.59 14.88
N GLY A 107 -2.45 5.96 14.31
CA GLY A 107 -1.21 6.11 15.07
C GLY A 107 -1.17 7.29 16.05
N ARG A 108 -2.14 8.21 15.96
CA ARG A 108 -2.27 9.36 16.86
C ARG A 108 -3.30 9.15 17.97
N LEU A 109 -4.00 8.02 17.97
CA LEU A 109 -4.98 7.72 19.01
C LEU A 109 -4.27 7.43 20.33
N GLU A 110 -4.89 7.88 21.42
CA GLU A 110 -4.44 7.65 22.78
C GLU A 110 -5.55 6.90 23.56
N VAL A 111 -5.13 6.18 24.57
CA VAL A 111 -6.07 5.45 25.47
C VAL A 111 -6.86 6.48 26.28
N GLY A 112 -8.16 6.25 26.44
CA GLY A 112 -9.01 7.09 27.27
C GLY A 112 -8.62 7.01 28.76
N ALA A 113 -9.17 7.93 29.56
CA ALA A 113 -8.85 8.06 31.01
C ALA A 113 -9.16 6.79 31.82
N ARG A 114 -10.05 5.92 31.32
CA ARG A 114 -10.44 4.65 31.97
C ARG A 114 -9.72 3.43 31.35
N GLY A 115 -8.73 3.65 30.49
CA GLY A 115 -8.01 2.57 29.80
C GLY A 115 -8.75 1.98 28.60
N GLU A 116 -9.85 2.61 28.12
CA GLU A 116 -10.62 2.18 26.96
C GLU A 116 -10.05 2.70 25.65
N LEU A 117 -10.35 1.98 24.54
CA LEU A 117 -10.06 2.45 23.20
C LEU A 117 -11.01 3.60 22.81
N PRO A 118 -10.51 4.65 22.09
CA PRO A 118 -11.37 5.72 21.59
C PRO A 118 -12.49 5.18 20.68
N GLU A 119 -13.68 5.81 20.71
CA GLU A 119 -14.83 5.43 19.86
C GLU A 119 -14.48 5.40 18.38
N SER A 120 -13.64 6.31 17.92
CA SER A 120 -13.18 6.40 16.53
C SER A 120 -12.29 5.23 16.08
N PHE A 121 -11.72 4.48 17.03
CA PHE A 121 -10.77 3.40 16.72
C PHE A 121 -11.38 2.32 15.82
N THR A 122 -12.58 1.82 16.15
CA THR A 122 -13.22 0.74 15.40
C THR A 122 -13.51 1.14 13.95
N GLY A 123 -14.02 2.35 13.73
CA GLY A 123 -14.31 2.88 12.40
C GLY A 123 -13.03 3.07 11.55
N LEU A 124 -12.00 3.68 12.14
CA LEU A 124 -10.71 3.89 11.46
C LEU A 124 -10.02 2.57 11.12
N ARG A 125 -10.03 1.61 12.07
CA ARG A 125 -9.48 0.27 11.85
C ARG A 125 -10.19 -0.48 10.72
N ARG A 126 -11.53 -0.45 10.69
CA ARG A 126 -12.32 -1.08 9.62
C ARG A 126 -11.99 -0.43 8.27
N ARG A 127 -11.95 0.89 8.21
CA ARG A 127 -11.55 1.63 7.01
C ARG A 127 -10.14 1.24 6.55
N GLN A 128 -9.18 1.22 7.47
CA GLN A 128 -7.81 0.80 7.19
C GLN A 128 -7.76 -0.61 6.60
N ALA A 129 -8.46 -1.58 7.21
CA ALA A 129 -8.45 -2.97 6.76
C ALA A 129 -9.05 -3.11 5.35
N ILE A 130 -10.20 -2.50 5.08
CA ILE A 130 -10.90 -2.60 3.78
C ILE A 130 -10.02 -2.01 2.68
N PHE A 131 -9.55 -0.77 2.84
CA PHE A 131 -8.81 -0.08 1.78
C PHE A 131 -7.38 -0.58 1.62
N ALA A 132 -6.72 -1.05 2.69
CA ALA A 132 -5.42 -1.70 2.59
C ALA A 132 -5.52 -3.05 1.84
N THR A 133 -6.56 -3.84 2.11
CA THR A 133 -6.82 -5.09 1.36
C THR A 133 -7.12 -4.81 -0.11
N LEU A 134 -7.97 -3.82 -0.40
CA LEU A 134 -8.27 -3.42 -1.78
C LEU A 134 -6.99 -2.98 -2.52
N ALA A 135 -6.18 -2.12 -1.91
CA ALA A 135 -4.91 -1.68 -2.49
C ALA A 135 -3.92 -2.84 -2.72
N GLY A 136 -3.86 -3.79 -1.80
CA GLY A 136 -3.06 -5.01 -1.93
C GLY A 136 -3.52 -5.88 -3.10
N ILE A 137 -4.83 -6.09 -3.26
CA ILE A 137 -5.41 -6.84 -4.37
C ILE A 137 -5.10 -6.15 -5.70
N LEU A 138 -5.28 -4.84 -5.80
CA LEU A 138 -4.95 -4.06 -7.00
C LEU A 138 -3.46 -4.17 -7.35
N ALA A 139 -2.57 -4.09 -6.36
CA ALA A 139 -1.14 -4.26 -6.57
C ALA A 139 -0.78 -5.67 -7.06
N LEU A 140 -1.45 -6.72 -6.54
CA LEU A 140 -1.27 -8.10 -7.02
C LEU A 140 -1.75 -8.25 -8.46
N PHE A 141 -2.91 -7.68 -8.82
CA PHE A 141 -3.38 -7.71 -10.21
C PHE A 141 -2.43 -6.96 -11.16
N ALA A 142 -1.88 -5.82 -10.72
CA ALA A 142 -0.86 -5.12 -11.49
C ALA A 142 0.38 -6.00 -11.72
N LEU A 143 0.87 -6.67 -10.67
CA LEU A 143 2.01 -7.57 -10.74
C LEU A 143 1.73 -8.75 -11.68
N LEU A 144 0.57 -9.42 -11.53
CA LEU A 144 0.16 -10.53 -12.38
C LEU A 144 0.05 -10.11 -13.84
N SER A 145 -0.53 -8.95 -14.12
CA SER A 145 -0.65 -8.42 -15.49
C SER A 145 0.73 -8.23 -16.14
N GLY A 146 1.70 -7.72 -15.39
CA GLY A 146 3.05 -7.49 -15.89
C GLY A 146 3.92 -8.75 -16.01
N THR A 147 3.55 -9.86 -15.34
CA THR A 147 4.34 -11.09 -15.33
C THR A 147 3.75 -12.20 -16.18
N LEU A 148 2.46 -12.49 -16.04
CA LEU A 148 1.82 -13.63 -16.69
C LEU A 148 1.27 -13.31 -18.10
N PHE A 149 0.84 -12.08 -18.36
CA PHE A 149 0.24 -11.69 -19.62
C PHE A 149 1.22 -11.00 -20.58
N ARG A 150 2.51 -11.03 -20.26
CA ARG A 150 3.56 -10.45 -21.11
C ARG A 150 4.03 -11.40 -22.24
N SER A 151 3.58 -12.65 -22.24
CA SER A 151 3.93 -13.68 -23.24
C SER A 151 3.40 -13.36 -24.63
#